data_413be620be1cdc41e970d63e10b533a5
#
_entry.id   413be620be1cdc41e970d63e10b533a5
#
_cell.length_a   1.000
_cell.length_b   1.000
_cell.length_c   1.000
_cell.angle_alpha   90.00
_cell.angle_beta   90.00
_cell.angle_gamma   90.00
#
_symmetry.space_group_name_H-M   'P 1'
#
loop_
_entity.id
_entity.type
_entity.pdbx_description
1 polymer ?
#
loop_
_entity_poly.entity_id
_entity_poly.type
_entity_poly.pdbx_seq_one_letter_code
_entity_poly.pdbx_strand_id
1 'polypeptide(L)'
;MRSKKIHLPEEFLSGKSAVLSYLILGIIIMLMFLSQIYFVRLDLTSEKRYTLSPVTKETLKNMPGMAFIRVYLDGDLPPEFIKMRNSIREMLDEFRVYAGDRIQYQFVNPMAGKTPQARKNLMQELVNKGLQVTNVQATDEEGGKSEKYIFPGAIITYKNTEVPLNLLQNNPGLSAEENLNNSLQLLEYRLISTLHTLASDTVKKIAFIEGHGEFDQYQTADISRELSLFFQIDRGKINGVAGCLDQYVAVIIAGPTQRFSEADKFVLDQYLMQGGKILFFIDGARISLDSLHESASVALMNDVNLDDQLFRYGVRINHNLIQDIQCALIPVNTAVEGQAARFVPFPWYYFPLLIPRQDHPVTRTINLVRSEFASSIDTLAAASLRKTILLTTSPFTKVSNLPNYVSLEQVRNAPRKEEFNRQNLPVAVLVEGSFPSVFRNRMLEGLGIKGSYQFRPSGQSGAIVVVSDADIIRNEVRFDARGPLISPAGFDRYTNQIFGNREFVVNTLNYLTDASGIIQLRNKEFRLRVLDRNKVRNERTKWQIINTVVPSLIIALAGILQYYIRKRKYGKT
;
A
#
# COMPACT_ATOMS: atom_id res chain seq x y z
N MET A 1 -32.89 42.46 55.64
CA MET A 1 -31.89 41.91 54.68
C MET A 1 -30.56 42.60 54.93
N ARG A 2 -29.62 41.92 55.60
CA ARG A 2 -28.26 42.44 55.92
C ARG A 2 -27.30 41.91 54.82
N SER A 3 -26.77 42.83 54.04
CA SER A 3 -25.71 42.59 53.03
C SER A 3 -24.43 42.19 53.79
N LYS A 4 -23.97 40.95 53.64
CA LYS A 4 -22.63 40.53 54.05
C LYS A 4 -21.61 41.07 53.07
N LYS A 5 -20.88 42.10 53.44
CA LYS A 5 -19.65 42.52 52.76
C LYS A 5 -18.62 41.41 52.94
N ILE A 6 -18.17 40.84 51.83
CA ILE A 6 -17.01 39.94 51.78
C ILE A 6 -15.76 40.79 52.05
N HIS A 7 -15.19 40.68 53.26
CA HIS A 7 -13.88 41.23 53.57
C HIS A 7 -12.81 40.38 52.88
N LEU A 8 -12.21 40.90 51.83
CA LEU A 8 -10.93 40.40 51.32
C LEU A 8 -9.84 40.78 52.31
N PRO A 9 -8.91 39.85 52.68
CA PRO A 9 -7.85 40.16 53.67
C PRO A 9 -6.89 41.21 53.10
N GLU A 10 -6.63 42.27 53.88
CA GLU A 10 -5.76 43.41 53.50
C GLU A 10 -4.29 43.02 53.21
N GLU A 11 -3.87 41.81 53.49
CA GLU A 11 -2.54 41.29 53.17
C GLU A 11 -2.29 41.08 51.65
N PHE A 12 -3.34 41.13 50.82
CA PHE A 12 -3.20 41.02 49.35
C PHE A 12 -2.75 42.35 48.70
N LEU A 13 -2.68 43.42 49.45
CA LEU A 13 -2.35 44.78 48.96
C LEU A 13 -1.01 45.32 49.49
N SER A 14 -0.14 44.50 50.09
CA SER A 14 1.24 44.95 50.37
C SER A 14 1.95 45.18 49.02
N GLY A 15 2.61 46.37 48.85
CA GLY A 15 3.21 46.77 47.56
C GLY A 15 4.14 45.72 46.92
N LYS A 16 4.71 44.81 47.73
CA LYS A 16 5.55 43.70 47.26
C LYS A 16 4.74 42.58 46.59
N SER A 17 3.52 42.28 47.06
CA SER A 17 2.67 41.25 46.45
C SER A 17 2.01 41.76 45.17
N ALA A 18 1.66 43.04 45.08
CA ALA A 18 1.16 43.67 43.87
C ALA A 18 2.24 43.71 42.78
N VAL A 19 3.48 44.10 43.08
CA VAL A 19 4.61 44.07 42.15
C VAL A 19 4.88 42.66 41.65
N LEU A 20 4.83 41.64 42.52
CA LEU A 20 5.01 40.24 42.12
C LEU A 20 3.88 39.77 41.18
N SER A 21 2.63 40.16 41.44
CA SER A 21 1.49 39.84 40.59
C SER A 21 1.58 40.49 39.22
N TYR A 22 2.02 41.75 39.11
CA TYR A 22 2.26 42.42 37.84
C TYR A 22 3.44 41.80 37.08
N LEU A 23 4.49 41.37 37.77
CA LEU A 23 5.62 40.65 37.14
C LEU A 23 5.19 39.30 36.58
N ILE A 24 4.40 38.52 37.30
CA ILE A 24 3.84 37.24 36.84
C ILE A 24 2.93 37.47 35.64
N LEU A 25 2.05 38.49 35.70
CA LEU A 25 1.18 38.84 34.55
C LEU A 25 2.02 39.25 33.33
N GLY A 26 3.07 40.04 33.51
CA GLY A 26 3.99 40.42 32.43
C GLY A 26 4.71 39.23 31.82
N ILE A 27 5.17 38.27 32.64
CA ILE A 27 5.77 37.02 32.18
C ILE A 27 4.76 36.17 31.40
N ILE A 28 3.51 36.05 31.86
CA ILE A 28 2.45 35.33 31.17
C ILE A 28 2.16 35.96 29.80
N ILE A 29 2.03 37.29 29.75
CA ILE A 29 1.82 38.03 28.49
C ILE A 29 3.01 37.84 27.54
N MET A 30 4.24 37.92 28.08
CA MET A 30 5.46 37.69 27.27
C MET A 30 5.53 36.24 26.77
N LEU A 31 5.17 35.25 27.55
CA LEU A 31 5.08 33.84 27.13
C LEU A 31 3.98 33.62 26.08
N MET A 32 2.84 34.32 26.23
CA MET A 32 1.79 34.30 25.19
C MET A 32 2.28 34.91 23.86
N PHE A 33 3.03 36.02 23.91
CA PHE A 33 3.64 36.60 22.69
C PHE A 33 4.72 35.70 22.11
N LEU A 34 5.60 35.14 22.92
CA LEU A 34 6.63 34.18 22.49
C LEU A 34 6.00 32.91 21.88
N SER A 35 4.89 32.43 22.42
CA SER A 35 4.17 31.26 21.88
C SER A 35 3.53 31.51 20.51
N GLN A 36 3.25 32.77 20.14
CA GLN A 36 2.80 33.13 18.79
C GLN A 36 3.94 33.19 17.77
N ILE A 37 5.16 33.50 18.23
CA ILE A 37 6.37 33.59 17.37
C ILE A 37 7.06 32.23 17.26
N TYR A 38 7.14 31.48 18.36
CA TYR A 38 7.74 30.15 18.43
C TYR A 38 6.67 29.10 18.61
N PHE A 39 6.17 28.58 17.50
CA PHE A 39 5.22 27.48 17.52
C PHE A 39 5.97 26.16 17.73
N VAL A 40 6.00 25.68 18.98
CA VAL A 40 6.52 24.34 19.32
C VAL A 40 5.36 23.41 19.54
N ARG A 41 5.18 22.45 18.66
CA ARG A 41 4.19 21.40 18.78
C ARG A 41 4.81 20.17 19.43
N LEU A 42 4.36 19.84 20.64
CA LEU A 42 4.78 18.63 21.34
C LEU A 42 3.73 17.55 21.08
N ASP A 43 4.11 16.54 20.34
CA ASP A 43 3.27 15.35 20.17
C ASP A 43 3.41 14.47 21.41
N LEU A 44 2.39 14.50 22.26
CA LEU A 44 2.31 13.73 23.49
C LEU A 44 1.78 12.30 23.29
N THR A 45 1.49 11.93 22.02
CA THR A 45 1.08 10.56 21.72
C THR A 45 2.27 9.61 21.80
N SER A 46 2.08 8.43 22.40
CA SER A 46 3.15 7.42 22.53
C SER A 46 3.72 6.99 21.18
N GLU A 47 2.94 7.13 20.10
CA GLU A 47 3.25 6.67 18.75
C GLU A 47 3.67 7.81 17.83
N LYS A 48 3.82 9.04 18.34
CA LYS A 48 4.12 10.26 17.55
C LYS A 48 3.24 10.38 16.29
N ARG A 49 1.95 10.15 16.48
CA ARG A 49 0.95 10.05 15.41
C ARG A 49 0.85 11.32 14.57
N TYR A 50 1.02 12.47 15.19
CA TYR A 50 0.94 13.81 14.57
C TYR A 50 2.31 14.38 14.18
N THR A 51 3.38 13.61 14.36
CA THR A 51 4.72 14.03 13.97
C THR A 51 5.04 13.55 12.58
N LEU A 52 5.25 14.47 11.64
CA LEU A 52 5.71 14.15 10.29
C LEU A 52 7.12 13.55 10.34
N SER A 53 7.37 12.62 9.42
CA SER A 53 8.69 12.03 9.25
C SER A 53 9.73 13.07 8.80
N PRO A 54 11.03 12.83 9.06
CA PRO A 54 12.09 13.71 8.57
C PRO A 54 12.06 13.88 7.05
N VAL A 55 11.82 12.79 6.31
CA VAL A 55 11.74 12.80 4.85
C VAL A 55 10.57 13.66 4.35
N THR A 56 9.39 13.54 4.98
CA THR A 56 8.23 14.38 4.66
C THR A 56 8.53 15.86 4.90
N LYS A 57 9.13 16.19 6.04
CA LYS A 57 9.51 17.59 6.37
C LYS A 57 10.49 18.17 5.36
N GLU A 58 11.48 17.39 4.96
CA GLU A 58 12.49 17.81 3.98
C GLU A 58 11.85 18.00 2.59
N THR A 59 11.02 17.06 2.14
CA THR A 59 10.30 17.15 0.88
C THR A 59 9.42 18.41 0.82
N LEU A 60 8.67 18.69 1.90
CA LEU A 60 7.80 19.87 1.97
C LEU A 60 8.59 21.19 1.98
N LYS A 61 9.72 21.24 2.69
CA LYS A 61 10.59 22.42 2.70
C LYS A 61 11.22 22.71 1.34
N ASN A 62 11.55 21.67 0.59
CA ASN A 62 12.24 21.79 -0.71
C ASN A 62 11.28 21.79 -1.91
N MET A 63 9.97 21.84 -1.70
CA MET A 63 8.97 21.82 -2.77
C MET A 63 9.10 23.09 -3.65
N PRO A 64 9.34 22.97 -4.97
CA PRO A 64 9.68 24.12 -5.82
C PRO A 64 8.49 24.95 -6.27
N GLY A 65 7.24 24.47 -6.08
CA GLY A 65 6.03 25.13 -6.54
C GLY A 65 4.85 24.96 -5.61
N MET A 66 3.72 25.60 -5.96
CA MET A 66 2.47 25.53 -5.19
C MET A 66 1.64 24.33 -5.62
N ALA A 67 1.13 23.57 -4.65
CA ALA A 67 0.14 22.52 -4.84
C ALA A 67 -1.21 22.94 -4.24
N PHE A 68 -2.27 22.69 -4.98
CA PHE A 68 -3.64 22.89 -4.53
C PHE A 68 -4.34 21.53 -4.40
N ILE A 69 -4.87 21.23 -3.20
CA ILE A 69 -5.45 19.93 -2.87
C ILE A 69 -6.94 20.09 -2.63
N ARG A 70 -7.78 19.57 -3.52
CA ARG A 70 -9.24 19.53 -3.34
C ARG A 70 -9.66 18.18 -2.79
N VAL A 71 -10.09 18.15 -1.53
CA VAL A 71 -10.54 16.94 -0.83
C VAL A 71 -12.06 16.83 -0.96
N TYR A 72 -12.56 15.76 -1.58
CA TYR A 72 -13.98 15.53 -1.83
C TYR A 72 -14.68 14.74 -0.72
N LEU A 73 -14.20 14.87 0.51
CA LEU A 73 -14.73 14.21 1.69
C LEU A 73 -15.28 15.26 2.67
N ASP A 74 -16.46 15.83 2.33
CA ASP A 74 -17.15 16.79 3.18
C ASP A 74 -18.68 16.67 3.03
N GLY A 75 -19.42 17.27 3.97
CA GLY A 75 -20.87 17.24 4.05
C GLY A 75 -21.39 16.31 5.14
N ASP A 76 -22.55 15.72 4.91
CA ASP A 76 -23.20 14.78 5.82
C ASP A 76 -22.57 13.39 5.70
N LEU A 77 -21.54 13.14 6.53
CA LEU A 77 -20.72 11.94 6.53
C LEU A 77 -21.05 11.05 7.73
N PRO A 78 -20.97 9.72 7.59
CA PRO A 78 -20.95 8.80 8.72
C PRO A 78 -19.80 9.10 9.70
N PRO A 79 -19.94 8.75 11.00
CA PRO A 79 -18.95 9.09 12.04
C PRO A 79 -17.52 8.67 11.71
N GLU A 80 -17.35 7.50 11.10
CA GLU A 80 -16.06 6.96 10.69
C GLU A 80 -15.39 7.84 9.63
N PHE A 81 -16.16 8.37 8.68
CA PHE A 81 -15.67 9.25 7.62
C PHE A 81 -15.45 10.69 8.10
N ILE A 82 -16.19 11.14 9.14
CA ILE A 82 -15.88 12.40 9.85
C ILE A 82 -14.48 12.31 10.47
N LYS A 83 -14.15 11.18 11.11
CA LYS A 83 -12.81 10.93 11.66
C LYS A 83 -11.75 10.99 10.56
N MET A 84 -11.99 10.34 9.42
CA MET A 84 -11.07 10.36 8.28
C MET A 84 -10.88 11.80 7.75
N ARG A 85 -11.97 12.55 7.53
CA ARG A 85 -11.91 13.96 7.11
C ARG A 85 -11.06 14.81 8.06
N ASN A 86 -11.27 14.65 9.37
CA ASN A 86 -10.53 15.40 10.38
C ASN A 86 -9.03 15.03 10.37
N SER A 87 -8.70 13.75 10.24
CA SER A 87 -7.30 13.31 10.13
C SER A 87 -6.62 13.83 8.86
N ILE A 88 -7.34 13.89 7.74
CA ILE A 88 -6.83 14.51 6.50
C ILE A 88 -6.56 16.00 6.72
N ARG A 89 -7.49 16.71 7.37
CA ARG A 89 -7.34 18.14 7.68
C ARG A 89 -6.13 18.39 8.56
N GLU A 90 -6.00 17.66 9.66
CA GLU A 90 -4.86 17.77 10.57
C GLU A 90 -3.52 17.49 9.87
N MET A 91 -3.47 16.51 8.98
CA MET A 91 -2.28 16.18 8.19
C MET A 91 -1.94 17.31 7.21
N LEU A 92 -2.92 17.88 6.53
CA LEU A 92 -2.72 18.99 5.58
C LEU A 92 -2.33 20.30 6.30
N ASP A 93 -2.89 20.55 7.49
CA ASP A 93 -2.47 21.66 8.35
C ASP A 93 -1.01 21.51 8.78
N GLU A 94 -0.60 20.28 9.14
CA GLU A 94 0.79 19.99 9.48
C GLU A 94 1.73 20.16 8.26
N PHE A 95 1.27 19.77 7.07
CA PHE A 95 2.03 20.00 5.83
C PHE A 95 2.25 21.49 5.57
N ARG A 96 1.24 22.34 5.81
CA ARG A 96 1.34 23.80 5.68
C ARG A 96 2.36 24.42 6.63
N VAL A 97 2.54 23.87 7.83
CA VAL A 97 3.56 24.35 8.76
C VAL A 97 4.97 24.29 8.15
N TYR A 98 5.27 23.23 7.39
CA TYR A 98 6.59 23.04 6.78
C TYR A 98 6.70 23.60 5.36
N ALA A 99 5.62 23.53 4.59
CA ALA A 99 5.59 24.02 3.21
C ALA A 99 5.23 25.52 3.09
N GLY A 100 4.62 26.12 4.12
CA GLY A 100 4.06 27.46 4.08
C GLY A 100 2.95 27.58 3.04
N ASP A 101 2.91 28.67 2.29
CA ASP A 101 1.89 28.95 1.28
C ASP A 101 1.97 28.06 0.03
N ARG A 102 2.99 27.20 -0.07
CA ARG A 102 3.15 26.27 -1.20
C ARG A 102 2.16 25.11 -1.16
N ILE A 103 1.47 24.87 -0.03
CA ILE A 103 0.36 23.93 0.05
C ILE A 103 -0.90 24.68 0.43
N GLN A 104 -1.89 24.63 -0.47
CA GLN A 104 -3.23 25.11 -0.23
C GLN A 104 -4.20 23.93 -0.37
N TYR A 105 -5.24 23.91 0.44
CA TYR A 105 -6.25 22.87 0.35
C TYR A 105 -7.65 23.38 0.61
N GLN A 106 -8.64 22.68 0.08
CA GLN A 106 -10.05 22.94 0.26
C GLN A 106 -10.83 21.63 0.39
N PHE A 107 -11.72 21.58 1.37
CA PHE A 107 -12.72 20.51 1.44
C PHE A 107 -13.95 20.90 0.63
N VAL A 108 -14.42 19.98 -0.21
CA VAL A 108 -15.53 20.20 -1.13
C VAL A 108 -16.58 19.13 -0.87
N ASN A 109 -17.80 19.58 -0.57
CA ASN A 109 -18.96 18.69 -0.56
C ASN A 109 -19.50 18.53 -1.99
N PRO A 110 -19.33 17.37 -2.63
CA PRO A 110 -19.77 17.18 -4.02
C PRO A 110 -21.30 17.19 -4.16
N MET A 111 -22.05 17.02 -3.07
CA MET A 111 -23.51 16.94 -3.09
C MET A 111 -24.22 18.25 -2.73
N ALA A 112 -23.50 19.27 -2.22
CA ALA A 112 -24.09 20.51 -1.75
C ALA A 112 -24.72 21.34 -2.87
N GLY A 113 -25.95 21.82 -2.66
CA GLY A 113 -26.60 22.85 -3.48
C GLY A 113 -26.88 22.47 -4.93
N LYS A 114 -26.79 21.19 -5.33
CA LYS A 114 -26.93 20.75 -6.72
C LYS A 114 -28.25 20.02 -6.96
N THR A 115 -28.79 20.22 -8.18
CA THR A 115 -29.92 19.42 -8.66
C THR A 115 -29.51 17.94 -8.80
N PRO A 116 -30.43 16.96 -8.74
CA PRO A 116 -30.12 15.54 -8.92
C PRO A 116 -29.30 15.25 -10.17
N GLN A 117 -29.60 15.90 -11.28
CA GLN A 117 -28.88 15.75 -12.55
C GLN A 117 -27.44 16.30 -12.44
N ALA A 118 -27.26 17.46 -11.83
CA ALA A 118 -25.93 18.06 -11.65
C ALA A 118 -25.06 17.22 -10.69
N ARG A 119 -25.64 16.57 -9.67
CA ARG A 119 -24.95 15.61 -8.80
C ARG A 119 -24.46 14.40 -9.60
N LYS A 120 -25.33 13.81 -10.42
CA LYS A 120 -24.98 12.66 -11.26
C LYS A 120 -23.86 13.00 -12.24
N ASN A 121 -23.93 14.17 -12.88
CA ASN A 121 -22.88 14.61 -13.81
C ASN A 121 -21.54 14.82 -13.10
N LEU A 122 -21.55 15.45 -11.91
CA LEU A 122 -20.32 15.64 -11.13
C LEU A 122 -19.74 14.30 -10.64
N MET A 123 -20.59 13.36 -10.18
CA MET A 123 -20.15 12.03 -9.82
C MET A 123 -19.44 11.34 -10.99
N GLN A 124 -20.03 11.40 -12.18
CA GLN A 124 -19.43 10.83 -13.39
C GLN A 124 -18.11 11.52 -13.74
N GLU A 125 -18.04 12.85 -13.60
CA GLU A 125 -16.80 13.61 -13.83
C GLU A 125 -15.70 13.17 -12.85
N LEU A 126 -15.99 13.05 -11.55
CA LEU A 126 -15.01 12.64 -10.54
C LEU A 126 -14.53 11.20 -10.78
N VAL A 127 -15.45 10.30 -11.16
CA VAL A 127 -15.10 8.92 -11.53
C VAL A 127 -14.23 8.90 -12.78
N ASN A 128 -14.57 9.68 -13.80
CA ASN A 128 -13.78 9.80 -15.04
C ASN A 128 -12.38 10.38 -14.77
N LYS A 129 -12.24 11.25 -13.76
CA LYS A 129 -10.96 11.76 -13.28
C LYS A 129 -10.17 10.74 -12.44
N GLY A 130 -10.75 9.56 -12.12
CA GLY A 130 -10.07 8.47 -11.41
C GLY A 130 -10.37 8.38 -9.91
N LEU A 131 -11.29 9.20 -9.38
CA LEU A 131 -11.73 9.05 -7.99
C LEU A 131 -12.72 7.89 -7.85
N GLN A 132 -12.55 7.11 -6.78
CA GLN A 132 -13.44 6.00 -6.47
C GLN A 132 -14.61 6.46 -5.61
N VAL A 133 -15.83 6.08 -6.02
CA VAL A 133 -17.03 6.26 -5.21
C VAL A 133 -17.18 5.11 -4.22
N THR A 134 -17.54 5.44 -2.99
CA THR A 134 -17.85 4.45 -1.94
C THR A 134 -19.31 4.56 -1.56
N ASN A 135 -20.05 3.45 -1.65
CA ASN A 135 -21.41 3.37 -1.16
C ASN A 135 -21.39 2.98 0.33
N VAL A 136 -21.99 3.80 1.17
CA VAL A 136 -22.04 3.58 2.62
C VAL A 136 -23.49 3.52 3.06
N GLN A 137 -23.85 2.45 3.76
CA GLN A 137 -25.15 2.36 4.43
C GLN A 137 -25.11 3.19 5.71
N ALA A 138 -25.89 4.24 5.75
CA ALA A 138 -26.12 5.04 6.96
C ALA A 138 -27.47 4.66 7.56
N THR A 139 -27.50 4.51 8.89
CA THR A 139 -28.76 4.35 9.63
C THR A 139 -29.17 5.72 10.13
N ASP A 140 -30.33 6.20 9.71
CA ASP A 140 -30.88 7.48 10.19
C ASP A 140 -31.29 7.37 11.67
N GLU A 141 -31.48 8.50 12.35
CA GLU A 141 -31.90 8.54 13.77
C GLU A 141 -33.23 7.82 14.02
N GLU A 142 -34.05 7.66 12.99
CA GLU A 142 -35.34 6.94 13.02
C GLU A 142 -35.22 5.45 12.66
N GLY A 143 -33.97 4.92 12.48
CA GLY A 143 -33.71 3.50 12.15
C GLY A 143 -33.86 3.16 10.66
N GLY A 144 -34.09 4.13 9.80
CA GLY A 144 -34.12 3.98 8.33
C GLY A 144 -32.72 3.72 7.77
N LYS A 145 -32.60 2.75 6.83
CA LYS A 145 -31.35 2.53 6.09
C LYS A 145 -31.34 3.45 4.88
N SER A 146 -30.41 4.39 4.82
CA SER A 146 -30.14 5.22 3.64
C SER A 146 -28.79 4.87 3.03
N GLU A 147 -28.71 4.87 1.70
CA GLU A 147 -27.45 4.71 0.96
C GLU A 147 -26.85 6.07 0.67
N LYS A 148 -25.60 6.27 1.06
CA LYS A 148 -24.86 7.50 0.79
C LYS A 148 -23.64 7.20 -0.09
N TYR A 149 -23.52 7.97 -1.18
CA TYR A 149 -22.34 7.92 -2.05
C TYR A 149 -21.35 8.99 -1.61
N ILE A 150 -20.15 8.59 -1.26
CA ILE A 150 -19.07 9.47 -0.82
C ILE A 150 -17.82 9.26 -1.68
N PHE A 151 -16.96 10.29 -1.75
CA PHE A 151 -15.68 10.26 -2.46
C PHE A 151 -14.54 10.46 -1.45
N PRO A 152 -14.04 9.38 -0.81
CA PRO A 152 -12.93 9.49 0.12
C PRO A 152 -11.60 9.65 -0.63
N GLY A 153 -11.44 10.81 -1.28
CA GLY A 153 -10.30 11.09 -2.13
C GLY A 153 -10.07 12.59 -2.32
N ALA A 154 -8.99 12.91 -2.99
CA ALA A 154 -8.60 14.27 -3.33
C ALA A 154 -8.11 14.37 -4.77
N ILE A 155 -8.19 15.56 -5.37
CA ILE A 155 -7.48 15.91 -6.61
C ILE A 155 -6.39 16.89 -6.23
N ILE A 156 -5.15 16.53 -6.53
CA ILE A 156 -3.98 17.38 -6.32
C ILE A 156 -3.64 18.04 -7.65
N THR A 157 -3.67 19.37 -7.65
CA THR A 157 -3.28 20.20 -8.80
C THR A 157 -1.91 20.80 -8.52
N TYR A 158 -0.95 20.53 -9.38
CA TYR A 158 0.40 21.10 -9.32
C TYR A 158 0.80 21.61 -10.70
N LYS A 159 1.14 22.89 -10.81
CA LYS A 159 1.28 23.55 -12.10
C LYS A 159 -0.01 23.34 -12.93
N ASN A 160 0.07 22.67 -14.07
CA ASN A 160 -1.08 22.36 -14.95
C ASN A 160 -1.49 20.89 -14.92
N THR A 161 -0.98 20.10 -13.98
CA THR A 161 -1.27 18.67 -13.88
C THR A 161 -2.24 18.41 -12.72
N GLU A 162 -3.33 17.69 -12.99
CA GLU A 162 -4.25 17.18 -11.98
C GLU A 162 -4.05 15.68 -11.78
N VAL A 163 -3.85 15.25 -10.55
CA VAL A 163 -3.71 13.83 -10.20
C VAL A 163 -4.76 13.45 -9.15
N PRO A 164 -5.58 12.42 -9.42
CA PRO A 164 -6.51 11.89 -8.44
C PRO A 164 -5.76 11.08 -7.38
N LEU A 165 -6.19 11.21 -6.14
CA LEU A 165 -5.65 10.48 -5.01
C LEU A 165 -6.79 9.84 -4.22
N ASN A 166 -6.95 8.54 -4.31
CA ASN A 166 -7.91 7.79 -3.51
C ASN A 166 -7.31 7.56 -2.11
N LEU A 167 -7.96 8.08 -1.09
CA LEU A 167 -7.45 8.06 0.29
C LEU A 167 -7.94 6.85 1.09
N LEU A 168 -9.11 6.29 0.73
CA LEU A 168 -9.62 5.06 1.32
C LEU A 168 -9.03 3.84 0.63
N GLN A 169 -8.55 2.88 1.41
CA GLN A 169 -8.30 1.51 0.95
C GLN A 169 -9.57 0.67 1.13
N ASN A 170 -9.87 -0.14 0.17
CA ASN A 170 -10.98 -1.07 0.24
C ASN A 170 -10.47 -2.50 0.00
N ASN A 171 -9.98 -3.14 1.05
CA ASN A 171 -9.55 -4.53 1.05
C ASN A 171 -10.74 -5.41 1.45
N PRO A 172 -11.28 -6.22 0.55
CA PRO A 172 -12.49 -7.02 0.80
C PRO A 172 -12.35 -8.03 1.95
N GLY A 173 -11.13 -8.45 2.26
CA GLY A 173 -10.84 -9.37 3.37
C GLY A 173 -10.80 -8.71 4.75
N LEU A 174 -10.92 -7.38 4.84
CA LEU A 174 -10.87 -6.62 6.07
C LEU A 174 -12.22 -5.99 6.39
N SER A 175 -12.47 -5.77 7.68
CA SER A 175 -13.64 -5.00 8.11
C SER A 175 -13.56 -3.54 7.64
N ALA A 176 -14.69 -2.83 7.60
CA ALA A 176 -14.73 -1.40 7.25
C ALA A 176 -13.85 -0.55 8.19
N GLU A 177 -13.81 -0.90 9.48
CA GLU A 177 -12.97 -0.23 10.48
C GLU A 177 -11.48 -0.47 10.25
N GLU A 178 -11.06 -1.69 9.91
CA GLU A 178 -9.68 -2.01 9.57
C GLU A 178 -9.23 -1.32 8.29
N ASN A 179 -10.07 -1.29 7.27
CA ASN A 179 -9.81 -0.57 6.02
C ASN A 179 -9.61 0.94 6.27
N LEU A 180 -10.45 1.54 7.10
CA LEU A 180 -10.31 2.94 7.49
C LEU A 180 -9.00 3.19 8.25
N ASN A 181 -8.68 2.33 9.21
CA ASN A 181 -7.47 2.43 10.02
C ASN A 181 -6.20 2.30 9.15
N ASN A 182 -6.17 1.35 8.22
CA ASN A 182 -5.07 1.19 7.27
C ASN A 182 -4.96 2.42 6.35
N SER A 183 -6.09 3.00 5.94
CA SER A 183 -6.09 4.22 5.13
C SER A 183 -5.48 5.40 5.87
N LEU A 184 -5.80 5.56 7.15
CA LEU A 184 -5.23 6.62 8.00
C LEU A 184 -3.73 6.43 8.24
N GLN A 185 -3.26 5.18 8.38
CA GLN A 185 -1.83 4.88 8.52
C GLN A 185 -1.03 5.28 7.28
N LEU A 186 -1.60 5.11 6.10
CA LEU A 186 -0.95 5.42 4.83
C LEU A 186 -1.13 6.87 4.37
N LEU A 187 -1.86 7.70 5.11
CA LEU A 187 -2.23 9.05 4.68
C LEU A 187 -1.01 9.92 4.40
N GLU A 188 -0.02 9.95 5.32
CA GLU A 188 1.23 10.69 5.14
C GLU A 188 1.97 10.22 3.88
N TYR A 189 2.13 8.90 3.73
CA TYR A 189 2.80 8.33 2.57
C TYR A 189 2.11 8.70 1.26
N ARG A 190 0.79 8.53 1.16
CA ARG A 190 0.04 8.79 -0.07
C ARG A 190 0.10 10.25 -0.49
N LEU A 191 -0.10 11.17 0.46
CA LEU A 191 -0.04 12.60 0.17
C LEU A 191 1.38 13.02 -0.25
N ILE A 192 2.41 12.64 0.53
CA ILE A 192 3.77 13.10 0.25
C ILE A 192 4.39 12.43 -0.98
N SER A 193 4.09 11.16 -1.26
CA SER A 193 4.58 10.48 -2.47
C SER A 193 4.01 11.12 -3.73
N THR A 194 2.72 11.46 -3.75
CA THR A 194 2.09 12.16 -4.88
C THR A 194 2.67 13.57 -5.06
N LEU A 195 2.82 14.33 -3.98
CA LEU A 195 3.43 15.67 -4.03
C LEU A 195 4.89 15.62 -4.50
N HIS A 196 5.67 14.68 -4.00
CA HIS A 196 7.07 14.48 -4.41
C HIS A 196 7.19 14.16 -5.91
N THR A 197 6.33 13.26 -6.39
CA THR A 197 6.30 12.90 -7.82
C THR A 197 5.93 14.09 -8.69
N LEU A 198 4.91 14.86 -8.31
CA LEU A 198 4.48 16.06 -9.05
C LEU A 198 5.51 17.20 -9.00
N ALA A 199 6.28 17.28 -7.93
CA ALA A 199 7.32 18.28 -7.74
C ALA A 199 8.65 17.93 -8.44
N SER A 200 8.83 16.66 -8.84
CA SER A 200 10.04 16.20 -9.53
C SER A 200 10.07 16.71 -10.97
N ASP A 201 11.15 17.41 -11.35
CA ASP A 201 11.30 17.92 -12.72
C ASP A 201 11.71 16.82 -13.72
N THR A 202 12.21 15.68 -13.24
CA THR A 202 12.63 14.55 -14.08
C THR A 202 11.62 13.41 -14.00
N VAL A 203 11.00 13.10 -15.14
CA VAL A 203 10.14 11.91 -15.25
C VAL A 203 11.02 10.68 -15.39
N LYS A 204 10.96 9.79 -14.42
CA LYS A 204 11.67 8.49 -14.47
C LYS A 204 11.05 7.61 -15.55
N LYS A 205 11.90 6.92 -16.32
CA LYS A 205 11.45 6.00 -17.37
C LYS A 205 11.55 4.55 -16.89
N ILE A 206 10.55 3.75 -17.23
CA ILE A 206 10.55 2.28 -17.07
C ILE A 206 10.25 1.62 -18.40
N ALA A 207 10.74 0.38 -18.59
CA ALA A 207 10.49 -0.37 -19.79
C ALA A 207 9.80 -1.70 -19.52
N PHE A 208 8.75 -2.02 -20.29
CA PHE A 208 8.28 -3.38 -20.45
C PHE A 208 9.04 -4.03 -21.61
N ILE A 209 9.68 -5.15 -21.34
CA ILE A 209 10.39 -5.91 -22.37
C ILE A 209 9.39 -6.72 -23.18
N GLU A 210 9.64 -6.77 -24.48
CA GLU A 210 8.88 -7.54 -25.46
C GLU A 210 9.83 -8.35 -26.35
N GLY A 211 9.30 -9.37 -27.02
CA GLY A 211 10.04 -10.19 -27.98
C GLY A 211 10.25 -11.64 -27.57
N HIS A 212 9.87 -12.00 -26.34
CA HIS A 212 9.98 -13.36 -25.82
C HIS A 212 8.60 -13.92 -25.44
N GLY A 213 7.53 -13.40 -26.05
CA GLY A 213 6.15 -13.84 -25.80
C GLY A 213 5.55 -13.31 -24.51
N GLU A 214 6.04 -12.15 -24.05
CA GLU A 214 5.53 -11.44 -22.88
C GLU A 214 4.11 -10.92 -23.12
N PHE A 215 3.42 -10.57 -22.04
CA PHE A 215 2.09 -9.97 -22.10
C PHE A 215 2.07 -8.66 -22.86
N ASP A 216 1.05 -8.49 -23.70
CA ASP A 216 0.85 -7.31 -24.52
C ASP A 216 0.38 -6.09 -23.70
N GLN A 217 0.19 -4.97 -24.40
CA GLN A 217 -0.25 -3.71 -23.80
C GLN A 217 -1.65 -3.79 -23.17
N TYR A 218 -2.53 -4.65 -23.65
CA TYR A 218 -3.90 -4.79 -23.10
C TYR A 218 -3.90 -5.65 -21.86
N GLN A 219 -3.09 -6.70 -21.82
CA GLN A 219 -2.96 -7.61 -20.69
C GLN A 219 -2.28 -6.96 -19.47
N THR A 220 -1.52 -5.88 -19.68
CA THR A 220 -0.88 -5.11 -18.62
C THR A 220 -1.40 -3.67 -18.52
N ALA A 221 -2.54 -3.37 -19.15
CA ALA A 221 -3.05 -2.00 -19.28
C ALA A 221 -3.42 -1.34 -17.96
N ASP A 222 -3.99 -2.09 -17.01
CA ASP A 222 -4.38 -1.56 -15.70
C ASP A 222 -3.14 -1.14 -14.90
N ILE A 223 -2.11 -1.99 -14.87
CA ILE A 223 -0.83 -1.69 -14.22
C ILE A 223 -0.12 -0.53 -14.93
N SER A 224 -0.09 -0.53 -16.25
CA SER A 224 0.53 0.54 -17.04
C SER A 224 -0.15 1.88 -16.79
N ARG A 225 -1.47 1.92 -16.70
CA ARG A 225 -2.23 3.13 -16.39
C ARG A 225 -1.87 3.68 -15.01
N GLU A 226 -1.79 2.82 -13.98
CA GLU A 226 -1.43 3.24 -12.63
C GLU A 226 0.01 3.73 -12.55
N LEU A 227 0.94 3.03 -13.21
CA LEU A 227 2.35 3.42 -13.25
C LEU A 227 2.60 4.69 -14.05
N SER A 228 1.78 4.99 -15.07
CA SER A 228 1.90 6.22 -15.87
C SER A 228 1.68 7.50 -15.08
N LEU A 229 1.10 7.41 -13.88
CA LEU A 229 1.01 8.53 -12.94
C LEU A 229 2.38 8.96 -12.39
N PHE A 230 3.36 8.06 -12.39
CA PHE A 230 4.67 8.23 -11.76
C PHE A 230 5.85 8.08 -12.72
N PHE A 231 5.65 7.36 -13.84
CA PHE A 231 6.71 6.97 -14.76
C PHE A 231 6.30 7.20 -16.21
N GLN A 232 7.26 7.51 -17.06
CA GLN A 232 7.11 7.32 -18.48
C GLN A 232 7.33 5.83 -18.80
N ILE A 233 6.38 5.22 -19.50
CA ILE A 233 6.40 3.79 -19.81
C ILE A 233 6.73 3.61 -21.28
N ASP A 234 7.82 2.93 -21.56
CA ASP A 234 8.20 2.50 -22.89
C ASP A 234 8.03 0.96 -23.01
N ARG A 235 7.79 0.47 -24.21
CA ARG A 235 7.72 -0.96 -24.53
C ARG A 235 8.66 -1.25 -25.69
N GLY A 236 9.43 -2.32 -25.61
CA GLY A 236 10.38 -2.61 -26.68
C GLY A 236 11.16 -3.90 -26.52
N LYS A 237 11.87 -4.23 -27.61
CA LYS A 237 12.71 -5.44 -27.71
C LYS A 237 14.16 -5.10 -27.44
N ILE A 238 14.86 -5.99 -26.75
CA ILE A 238 16.30 -5.86 -26.46
C ILE A 238 17.13 -6.12 -27.73
N ASN A 239 16.85 -7.19 -28.46
CA ASN A 239 17.52 -7.60 -29.72
C ASN A 239 19.06 -7.66 -29.61
N GLY A 240 19.60 -7.98 -28.44
CA GLY A 240 21.03 -8.06 -28.17
C GLY A 240 21.79 -6.73 -28.21
N VAL A 241 21.11 -5.58 -28.13
CA VAL A 241 21.75 -4.27 -28.18
C VAL A 241 22.22 -3.83 -26.80
N ALA A 242 23.54 -3.83 -26.60
CA ALA A 242 24.13 -3.41 -25.33
C ALA A 242 23.83 -1.92 -25.04
N GLY A 243 23.53 -1.59 -23.78
CA GLY A 243 23.23 -0.22 -23.34
C GLY A 243 21.82 0.29 -23.68
N CYS A 244 20.99 -0.47 -24.40
CA CYS A 244 19.62 -0.01 -24.75
C CYS A 244 18.73 0.21 -23.51
N LEU A 245 19.07 -0.38 -22.37
CA LEU A 245 18.33 -0.26 -21.12
C LEU A 245 18.82 0.84 -20.20
N ASP A 246 19.95 1.49 -20.46
CA ASP A 246 20.63 2.40 -19.54
C ASP A 246 19.81 3.65 -19.18
N GLN A 247 18.85 4.04 -20.00
CA GLN A 247 17.96 5.16 -19.75
C GLN A 247 16.80 4.85 -18.77
N TYR A 248 16.56 3.59 -18.48
CA TYR A 248 15.45 3.15 -17.63
C TYR A 248 15.89 2.93 -16.20
N VAL A 249 15.09 3.42 -15.24
CA VAL A 249 15.34 3.21 -13.81
C VAL A 249 14.92 1.81 -13.35
N ALA A 250 14.01 1.18 -14.08
CA ALA A 250 13.60 -0.20 -13.87
C ALA A 250 13.07 -0.82 -15.17
N VAL A 251 13.20 -2.15 -15.27
CA VAL A 251 12.76 -2.97 -16.39
C VAL A 251 11.83 -4.06 -15.90
N ILE A 252 10.76 -4.32 -16.64
CA ILE A 252 9.73 -5.31 -16.30
C ILE A 252 9.70 -6.37 -17.40
N ILE A 253 9.81 -7.63 -17.01
CA ILE A 253 9.63 -8.82 -17.87
C ILE A 253 8.38 -9.53 -17.38
N ALA A 254 7.31 -9.50 -18.16
CA ALA A 254 5.97 -9.90 -17.76
C ALA A 254 5.47 -11.10 -18.57
N GLY A 255 5.56 -12.31 -18.03
CA GLY A 255 5.02 -13.53 -18.61
C GLY A 255 5.71 -13.98 -19.91
N PRO A 256 7.04 -14.09 -19.95
CA PRO A 256 7.72 -14.59 -21.13
C PRO A 256 7.38 -16.08 -21.35
N THR A 257 7.17 -16.43 -22.62
CA THR A 257 6.84 -17.81 -23.04
C THR A 257 7.83 -18.39 -24.05
N GLN A 258 8.79 -17.57 -24.49
CA GLN A 258 9.85 -17.95 -25.43
C GLN A 258 11.22 -17.75 -24.78
N ARG A 259 12.19 -18.51 -25.26
CA ARG A 259 13.56 -18.49 -24.75
C ARG A 259 14.28 -17.17 -25.04
N PHE A 260 14.92 -16.61 -24.03
CA PHE A 260 15.86 -15.49 -24.19
C PHE A 260 17.12 -15.97 -24.92
N SER A 261 17.59 -15.16 -25.86
CA SER A 261 18.89 -15.36 -26.49
C SER A 261 20.02 -15.07 -25.49
N GLU A 262 21.21 -15.67 -25.67
CA GLU A 262 22.36 -15.34 -24.80
C GLU A 262 22.75 -13.85 -24.91
N ALA A 263 22.51 -13.20 -26.07
CA ALA A 263 22.72 -11.78 -26.25
C ALA A 263 21.75 -10.94 -25.40
N ASP A 264 20.47 -11.29 -25.35
CA ASP A 264 19.48 -10.58 -24.53
C ASP A 264 19.74 -10.80 -23.04
N LYS A 265 20.09 -12.02 -22.64
CA LYS A 265 20.54 -12.33 -21.27
C LYS A 265 21.75 -11.48 -20.86
N PHE A 266 22.72 -11.30 -21.78
CA PHE A 266 23.89 -10.45 -21.53
C PHE A 266 23.48 -8.99 -21.30
N VAL A 267 22.56 -8.45 -22.09
CA VAL A 267 22.09 -7.07 -21.93
C VAL A 267 21.41 -6.88 -20.57
N LEU A 268 20.55 -7.81 -20.15
CA LEU A 268 19.89 -7.79 -18.84
C LEU A 268 20.92 -7.90 -17.70
N ASP A 269 21.91 -8.80 -17.85
CA ASP A 269 22.97 -8.99 -16.87
C ASP A 269 23.78 -7.69 -16.69
N GLN A 270 24.25 -7.10 -17.80
CA GLN A 270 25.06 -5.86 -17.73
C GLN A 270 24.28 -4.65 -17.24
N TYR A 271 22.98 -4.55 -17.57
CA TYR A 271 22.09 -3.54 -17.00
C TYR A 271 22.00 -3.69 -15.47
N LEU A 272 21.87 -4.91 -14.95
CA LEU A 272 21.87 -5.18 -13.51
C LEU A 272 23.24 -4.85 -12.88
N MET A 273 24.35 -5.18 -13.58
CA MET A 273 25.72 -4.87 -13.10
C MET A 273 25.96 -3.35 -13.02
N GLN A 274 25.24 -2.55 -13.77
CA GLN A 274 25.28 -1.08 -13.72
C GLN A 274 24.41 -0.51 -12.58
N GLY A 275 23.73 -1.34 -11.81
CA GLY A 275 22.83 -0.93 -10.73
C GLY A 275 21.36 -0.84 -11.17
N GLY A 276 21.04 -1.38 -12.34
CA GLY A 276 19.68 -1.48 -12.87
C GLY A 276 18.76 -2.28 -11.94
N LYS A 277 17.46 -2.15 -12.15
CA LYS A 277 16.39 -2.82 -11.38
C LYS A 277 15.55 -3.64 -12.32
N ILE A 278 15.36 -4.93 -12.03
CA ILE A 278 14.58 -5.82 -12.91
C ILE A 278 13.46 -6.50 -12.11
N LEU A 279 12.25 -6.44 -12.64
CA LEU A 279 11.11 -7.20 -12.15
C LEU A 279 10.84 -8.36 -13.10
N PHE A 280 11.02 -9.58 -12.61
CA PHE A 280 10.73 -10.81 -13.33
C PHE A 280 9.39 -11.38 -12.84
N PHE A 281 8.41 -11.45 -13.73
CA PHE A 281 7.17 -12.19 -13.54
C PHE A 281 7.22 -13.38 -14.51
N ILE A 282 7.58 -14.55 -14.00
CA ILE A 282 7.90 -15.73 -14.82
C ILE A 282 7.14 -16.94 -14.28
N ASP A 283 6.34 -17.57 -15.12
CA ASP A 283 5.69 -18.83 -14.78
C ASP A 283 6.70 -19.98 -14.79
N GLY A 284 6.75 -20.76 -13.74
CA GLY A 284 7.55 -22.00 -13.74
C GLY A 284 6.89 -23.14 -14.51
N ALA A 285 5.57 -23.06 -14.70
CA ALA A 285 4.75 -24.02 -15.44
C ALA A 285 3.94 -23.33 -16.54
N ARG A 286 3.78 -23.98 -17.67
CA ARG A 286 2.91 -23.55 -18.76
C ARG A 286 1.69 -24.45 -18.85
N ILE A 287 0.50 -23.85 -18.81
CA ILE A 287 -0.79 -24.53 -18.87
C ILE A 287 -1.67 -23.87 -19.93
N SER A 288 -2.34 -24.69 -20.74
CA SER A 288 -3.36 -24.19 -21.67
C SER A 288 -4.70 -24.07 -20.97
N LEU A 289 -5.19 -22.84 -20.79
CA LEU A 289 -6.52 -22.59 -20.24
C LEU A 289 -7.63 -23.04 -21.20
N ASP A 290 -7.42 -22.95 -22.51
CA ASP A 290 -8.40 -23.41 -23.51
C ASP A 290 -8.63 -24.92 -23.36
N SER A 291 -7.53 -25.70 -23.30
CA SER A 291 -7.64 -27.16 -23.07
C SER A 291 -8.27 -27.48 -21.71
N LEU A 292 -8.01 -26.70 -20.67
CA LEU A 292 -8.62 -26.88 -19.36
C LEU A 292 -10.13 -26.60 -19.41
N HIS A 293 -10.59 -25.62 -20.19
CA HIS A 293 -12.01 -25.36 -20.41
C HIS A 293 -12.73 -26.50 -21.12
N GLU A 294 -12.05 -27.24 -21.99
CA GLU A 294 -12.61 -28.41 -22.65
C GLU A 294 -12.73 -29.62 -21.67
N SER A 295 -11.72 -29.91 -20.87
CA SER A 295 -11.77 -30.91 -19.78
C SER A 295 -10.52 -30.94 -18.92
N ALA A 296 -9.33 -30.91 -19.53
CA ALA A 296 -8.05 -31.08 -18.87
C ALA A 296 -6.89 -30.48 -19.65
N SER A 297 -5.82 -30.13 -18.95
CA SER A 297 -4.57 -29.65 -19.55
C SER A 297 -3.38 -30.34 -18.88
N VAL A 298 -2.30 -30.50 -19.62
CA VAL A 298 -1.02 -30.96 -19.05
C VAL A 298 -0.14 -29.73 -18.80
N ALA A 299 0.21 -29.55 -17.54
CA ALA A 299 1.19 -28.54 -17.16
C ALA A 299 2.60 -29.00 -17.54
N LEU A 300 3.29 -28.19 -18.31
CA LEU A 300 4.65 -28.44 -18.76
C LEU A 300 5.59 -27.36 -18.20
N MET A 301 6.88 -27.65 -18.17
CA MET A 301 7.90 -26.68 -17.81
C MET A 301 7.91 -25.50 -18.79
N ASN A 302 7.95 -24.27 -18.27
CA ASN A 302 8.14 -23.06 -19.06
C ASN A 302 9.63 -22.74 -19.19
N ASP A 303 10.26 -23.19 -20.27
CA ASP A 303 11.68 -22.98 -20.51
C ASP A 303 11.93 -21.65 -21.24
N VAL A 304 12.20 -20.61 -20.48
CA VAL A 304 12.54 -19.27 -20.99
C VAL A 304 14.05 -18.99 -21.04
N ASN A 305 14.89 -19.95 -20.67
CA ASN A 305 16.36 -19.84 -20.65
C ASN A 305 16.90 -18.78 -19.67
N LEU A 306 16.23 -18.55 -18.55
CA LEU A 306 16.68 -17.62 -17.50
C LEU A 306 17.12 -18.30 -16.22
N ASP A 307 16.99 -19.62 -16.10
CA ASP A 307 17.23 -20.38 -14.88
C ASP A 307 18.66 -20.24 -14.36
N ASP A 308 19.65 -20.32 -15.23
CA ASP A 308 21.07 -20.17 -14.90
C ASP A 308 21.39 -18.74 -14.40
N GLN A 309 20.73 -17.75 -14.98
CA GLN A 309 20.88 -16.35 -14.62
C GLN A 309 20.25 -16.07 -13.25
N LEU A 310 19.02 -16.49 -13.03
CA LEU A 310 18.33 -16.38 -11.73
C LEU A 310 19.06 -17.17 -10.64
N PHE A 311 19.54 -18.37 -10.96
CA PHE A 311 20.33 -19.17 -10.04
C PHE A 311 21.61 -18.43 -9.59
N ARG A 312 22.30 -17.79 -10.53
CA ARG A 312 23.49 -16.98 -10.24
C ARG A 312 23.16 -15.76 -9.37
N TYR A 313 21.96 -15.21 -9.52
CA TYR A 313 21.44 -14.11 -8.71
C TYR A 313 20.86 -14.56 -7.36
N GLY A 314 20.97 -15.85 -7.04
CA GLY A 314 20.64 -16.39 -5.73
C GLY A 314 19.18 -16.78 -5.52
N VAL A 315 18.42 -17.00 -6.60
CA VAL A 315 17.05 -17.52 -6.58
C VAL A 315 16.86 -18.58 -7.64
N ARG A 316 15.96 -19.53 -7.39
CA ARG A 316 15.57 -20.57 -8.33
C ARG A 316 14.04 -20.69 -8.35
N ILE A 317 13.44 -20.55 -9.51
CA ILE A 317 12.04 -20.92 -9.73
C ILE A 317 12.02 -22.45 -9.91
N ASN A 318 11.24 -23.15 -9.12
CA ASN A 318 11.08 -24.58 -9.23
C ASN A 318 10.02 -24.90 -10.31
N HIS A 319 10.30 -25.89 -11.15
CA HIS A 319 9.33 -26.35 -12.14
C HIS A 319 8.30 -27.27 -11.49
N ASN A 320 7.35 -26.66 -10.79
CA ASN A 320 6.30 -27.34 -10.06
C ASN A 320 5.02 -26.51 -10.05
N LEU A 321 3.92 -27.09 -9.61
CA LEU A 321 2.66 -26.40 -9.38
C LEU A 321 2.32 -26.41 -7.90
N ILE A 322 1.96 -25.26 -7.39
CA ILE A 322 1.43 -25.05 -6.06
C ILE A 322 -0.07 -25.26 -6.05
N GLN A 323 -0.56 -26.01 -5.08
CA GLN A 323 -1.95 -26.09 -4.68
C GLN A 323 -2.05 -25.64 -3.23
N ASP A 324 -3.02 -24.75 -2.93
CA ASP A 324 -3.17 -24.18 -1.59
C ASP A 324 -4.63 -24.25 -1.13
N ILE A 325 -4.86 -24.54 0.15
CA ILE A 325 -6.22 -24.52 0.72
C ILE A 325 -6.79 -23.11 0.70
N GLN A 326 -5.93 -22.10 0.91
CA GLN A 326 -6.32 -20.70 0.75
C GLN A 326 -6.26 -20.30 -0.72
N CYS A 327 -7.35 -20.50 -1.44
CA CYS A 327 -7.42 -20.32 -2.88
C CYS A 327 -8.67 -19.55 -3.33
N ALA A 328 -8.64 -19.08 -4.57
CA ALA A 328 -9.78 -18.46 -5.22
C ALA A 328 -10.86 -19.50 -5.58
N LEU A 329 -12.08 -19.03 -5.77
CA LEU A 329 -13.22 -19.84 -6.18
C LEU A 329 -13.39 -19.79 -7.70
N ILE A 330 -13.76 -20.92 -8.30
CA ILE A 330 -14.17 -20.98 -9.70
C ILE A 330 -15.62 -21.48 -9.82
N PRO A 331 -16.41 -21.01 -10.78
CA PRO A 331 -17.75 -21.53 -11.02
C PRO A 331 -17.67 -22.87 -11.76
N VAL A 332 -18.23 -23.89 -11.18
CA VAL A 332 -18.33 -25.21 -11.77
C VAL A 332 -19.79 -25.50 -12.12
N ASN A 333 -20.05 -25.94 -13.34
CA ASN A 333 -21.38 -26.36 -13.73
C ASN A 333 -21.71 -27.70 -13.05
N THR A 334 -22.69 -27.69 -12.17
CA THR A 334 -23.19 -28.89 -11.43
C THR A 334 -24.48 -29.45 -12.00
N ALA A 335 -24.96 -28.89 -13.13
CA ALA A 335 -26.18 -29.41 -13.77
C ALA A 335 -25.96 -30.85 -14.30
N VAL A 336 -26.98 -31.68 -14.18
CA VAL A 336 -27.00 -32.98 -14.83
C VAL A 336 -27.26 -32.78 -16.31
N GLU A 337 -26.75 -33.68 -17.14
CA GLU A 337 -26.94 -33.67 -18.59
C GLU A 337 -28.44 -33.53 -18.95
N GLY A 338 -28.74 -32.55 -19.82
CA GLY A 338 -30.13 -32.21 -20.20
C GLY A 338 -30.85 -31.18 -19.32
N GLN A 339 -30.22 -30.68 -18.25
CA GLN A 339 -30.76 -29.58 -17.43
C GLN A 339 -30.06 -28.24 -17.74
N ALA A 340 -30.74 -27.12 -17.37
CA ALA A 340 -30.15 -25.81 -17.47
C ALA A 340 -28.86 -25.72 -16.61
N ALA A 341 -27.82 -25.06 -17.15
CA ALA A 341 -26.53 -24.91 -16.48
C ALA A 341 -26.71 -24.26 -15.08
N ARG A 342 -26.18 -24.92 -14.05
CA ARG A 342 -26.15 -24.42 -12.68
C ARG A 342 -24.73 -24.28 -12.19
N PHE A 343 -24.26 -23.04 -12.12
CA PHE A 343 -22.90 -22.74 -11.66
C PHE A 343 -22.87 -22.58 -10.15
N VAL A 344 -21.97 -23.30 -9.50
CA VAL A 344 -21.72 -23.24 -8.06
C VAL A 344 -20.23 -22.91 -7.86
N PRO A 345 -19.88 -21.97 -6.97
CA PRO A 345 -18.49 -21.65 -6.68
C PRO A 345 -17.83 -22.78 -5.88
N PHE A 346 -16.68 -23.25 -6.37
CA PHE A 346 -15.84 -24.25 -5.72
C PHE A 346 -14.41 -23.74 -5.53
N PRO A 347 -13.70 -24.14 -4.45
CA PRO A 347 -12.30 -23.85 -4.27
C PRO A 347 -11.45 -24.43 -5.40
N TRP A 348 -10.61 -23.62 -6.02
CA TRP A 348 -9.67 -24.07 -7.03
C TRP A 348 -8.24 -23.96 -6.52
N TYR A 349 -7.72 -25.02 -5.97
CA TYR A 349 -6.45 -25.07 -5.24
C TYR A 349 -5.24 -24.57 -6.05
N TYR A 350 -5.31 -24.59 -7.38
CA TYR A 350 -4.27 -24.06 -8.28
C TYR A 350 -4.27 -22.53 -8.42
N PHE A 351 -5.26 -21.84 -7.79
CA PHE A 351 -5.30 -20.38 -7.74
C PHE A 351 -5.07 -19.88 -6.29
N PRO A 352 -3.85 -20.04 -5.77
CA PRO A 352 -3.53 -19.63 -4.41
C PRO A 352 -3.80 -18.15 -4.18
N LEU A 353 -4.26 -17.81 -2.99
CA LEU A 353 -4.30 -16.44 -2.48
C LEU A 353 -3.06 -16.22 -1.60
N LEU A 354 -2.05 -15.58 -2.16
CA LEU A 354 -0.75 -15.41 -1.53
C LEU A 354 -0.80 -14.41 -0.40
N ILE A 355 -0.06 -14.70 0.67
CA ILE A 355 0.00 -13.91 1.89
C ILE A 355 1.16 -12.91 1.79
N PRO A 356 0.88 -11.59 1.83
CA PRO A 356 1.91 -10.56 1.84
C PRO A 356 2.63 -10.49 3.19
N ARG A 357 3.95 -10.34 3.16
CA ARG A 357 4.75 -10.10 4.35
C ARG A 357 4.44 -8.72 4.96
N GLN A 358 4.09 -8.66 6.25
CA GLN A 358 3.58 -7.44 6.88
C GLN A 358 4.65 -6.47 7.39
N ASP A 359 5.91 -6.87 7.44
CA ASP A 359 7.02 -6.05 7.95
C ASP A 359 7.88 -5.39 6.84
N HIS A 360 7.48 -5.53 5.57
CA HIS A 360 8.19 -4.93 4.45
C HIS A 360 7.37 -3.80 3.78
N PRO A 361 7.97 -2.65 3.41
CA PRO A 361 7.24 -1.49 2.82
C PRO A 361 6.44 -1.83 1.57
N VAL A 362 6.94 -2.76 0.74
CA VAL A 362 6.26 -3.20 -0.49
C VAL A 362 4.92 -3.86 -0.19
N THR A 363 4.90 -4.75 0.80
CA THR A 363 3.79 -5.68 1.03
C THR A 363 2.95 -5.34 2.25
N ARG A 364 3.38 -4.38 3.04
CA ARG A 364 2.63 -3.93 4.20
C ARG A 364 1.29 -3.32 3.79
N THR A 365 0.24 -3.70 4.49
CA THR A 365 -1.14 -3.21 4.30
C THR A 365 -1.76 -3.50 2.93
N ILE A 366 -1.15 -4.36 2.11
CA ILE A 366 -1.83 -4.87 0.92
C ILE A 366 -2.69 -6.09 1.28
N ASN A 367 -3.74 -6.30 0.49
CA ASN A 367 -4.58 -7.49 0.59
C ASN A 367 -3.85 -8.73 0.10
N LEU A 368 -4.45 -9.92 0.29
CA LEU A 368 -3.99 -11.14 -0.36
C LEU A 368 -3.79 -10.89 -1.86
N VAL A 369 -2.77 -11.51 -2.44
CA VAL A 369 -2.46 -11.41 -3.87
C VAL A 369 -2.96 -12.66 -4.57
N ARG A 370 -3.84 -12.48 -5.55
CA ARG A 370 -4.38 -13.59 -6.34
C ARG A 370 -3.33 -14.09 -7.33
N SER A 371 -3.13 -15.39 -7.37
CA SER A 371 -2.20 -16.04 -8.30
C SER A 371 -2.91 -17.15 -9.08
N GLU A 372 -2.32 -17.54 -10.21
CA GLU A 372 -2.82 -18.60 -11.08
C GLU A 372 -1.67 -19.55 -11.46
N PHE A 373 -1.76 -20.82 -11.07
CA PHE A 373 -0.76 -21.85 -11.36
C PHE A 373 0.67 -21.51 -10.92
N ALA A 374 0.80 -20.85 -9.78
CA ALA A 374 2.08 -20.43 -9.24
C ALA A 374 3.05 -21.60 -9.01
N SER A 375 4.33 -21.30 -9.11
CA SER A 375 5.44 -22.20 -8.76
C SER A 375 6.13 -21.74 -7.48
N SER A 376 6.89 -22.60 -6.82
CA SER A 376 7.68 -22.20 -5.65
C SER A 376 9.04 -21.64 -6.03
N ILE A 377 9.57 -20.75 -5.19
CA ILE A 377 10.92 -20.17 -5.32
C ILE A 377 11.80 -20.69 -4.18
N ASP A 378 13.01 -21.15 -4.52
CA ASP A 378 14.08 -21.38 -3.54
C ASP A 378 15.03 -20.20 -3.51
N THR A 379 15.50 -19.85 -2.31
CA THR A 379 16.55 -18.86 -2.11
C THR A 379 17.88 -19.55 -1.85
N LEU A 380 18.92 -19.15 -2.57
CA LEU A 380 20.23 -19.78 -2.51
C LEU A 380 21.20 -18.92 -1.68
N ALA A 381 22.08 -19.53 -0.91
CA ALA A 381 23.07 -18.80 -0.12
C ALA A 381 24.02 -17.99 -1.01
N ALA A 382 24.12 -16.68 -0.79
CA ALA A 382 25.07 -15.78 -1.43
C ALA A 382 25.34 -14.61 -0.47
N ALA A 383 26.59 -14.49 -0.03
CA ALA A 383 26.97 -13.53 1.02
C ALA A 383 26.81 -12.06 0.61
N SER A 384 26.93 -11.75 -0.69
CA SER A 384 26.81 -10.38 -1.21
C SER A 384 25.37 -9.94 -1.52
N LEU A 385 24.38 -10.85 -1.35
CA LEU A 385 22.99 -10.62 -1.74
C LEU A 385 22.05 -10.81 -0.55
N ARG A 386 21.27 -9.79 -0.26
CA ARG A 386 20.18 -9.84 0.71
C ARG A 386 18.91 -10.30 0.00
N LYS A 387 18.25 -11.32 0.54
CA LYS A 387 17.01 -11.85 0.02
C LYS A 387 15.89 -11.61 1.01
N THR A 388 14.79 -11.09 0.51
CA THR A 388 13.60 -10.82 1.29
C THR A 388 12.40 -11.46 0.61
N ILE A 389 11.75 -12.40 1.28
CA ILE A 389 10.53 -13.03 0.78
C ILE A 389 9.40 -12.00 0.92
N LEU A 390 8.70 -11.70 -0.17
CA LEU A 390 7.62 -10.72 -0.21
C LEU A 390 6.23 -11.38 -0.14
N LEU A 391 6.04 -12.47 -0.88
CA LEU A 391 4.77 -13.22 -0.93
C LEU A 391 5.03 -14.69 -0.65
N THR A 392 4.15 -15.30 0.14
CA THR A 392 4.19 -16.74 0.44
C THR A 392 2.82 -17.38 0.27
N THR A 393 2.79 -18.67 0.14
CA THR A 393 1.58 -19.49 0.27
C THR A 393 1.11 -19.54 1.72
N SER A 394 -0.06 -20.15 1.95
CA SER A 394 -0.56 -20.46 3.30
C SER A 394 0.28 -21.56 3.99
N PRO A 395 0.04 -21.84 5.29
CA PRO A 395 0.64 -22.98 5.97
C PRO A 395 0.18 -24.36 5.45
N PHE A 396 -0.77 -24.40 4.53
CA PHE A 396 -1.38 -25.64 4.04
C PHE A 396 -1.28 -25.71 2.52
N THR A 397 -0.10 -26.09 2.05
CA THR A 397 0.25 -26.11 0.63
C THR A 397 0.66 -27.51 0.20
N LYS A 398 0.27 -27.90 -1.01
CA LYS A 398 0.72 -29.11 -1.71
C LYS A 398 1.51 -28.68 -2.95
N VAL A 399 2.55 -29.42 -3.27
CA VAL A 399 3.38 -29.20 -4.46
C VAL A 399 3.33 -30.41 -5.37
N SER A 400 3.10 -30.19 -6.65
CA SER A 400 3.09 -31.23 -7.68
C SER A 400 4.21 -30.94 -8.67
N ASN A 401 5.06 -31.95 -8.97
CA ASN A 401 6.12 -31.82 -9.96
C ASN A 401 5.56 -31.84 -11.39
N LEU A 402 6.29 -31.25 -12.31
CA LEU A 402 5.97 -31.27 -13.73
C LEU A 402 6.62 -32.48 -14.43
N PRO A 403 6.01 -33.05 -15.47
CA PRO A 403 4.68 -32.70 -16.01
C PRO A 403 3.54 -33.13 -15.07
N ASN A 404 2.47 -32.32 -15.01
CA ASN A 404 1.32 -32.60 -14.15
C ASN A 404 0.00 -32.48 -14.93
N TYR A 405 -0.91 -33.42 -14.69
CA TYR A 405 -2.24 -33.39 -15.27
C TYR A 405 -3.19 -32.56 -14.40
N VAL A 406 -3.79 -31.54 -14.98
CA VAL A 406 -4.75 -30.63 -14.33
C VAL A 406 -6.11 -30.79 -15.00
N SER A 407 -7.15 -31.08 -14.24
CA SER A 407 -8.51 -31.22 -14.74
C SER A 407 -9.52 -30.55 -13.80
N LEU A 408 -10.55 -29.94 -14.39
CA LEU A 408 -11.67 -29.37 -13.62
C LEU A 408 -12.45 -30.43 -12.82
N GLU A 409 -12.37 -31.71 -13.19
CA GLU A 409 -12.94 -32.79 -12.42
C GLU A 409 -12.31 -32.95 -11.03
N GLN A 410 -11.08 -32.51 -10.86
CA GLN A 410 -10.38 -32.52 -9.56
C GLN A 410 -11.09 -31.66 -8.50
N VAL A 411 -11.94 -30.70 -8.91
CA VAL A 411 -12.78 -29.92 -7.98
C VAL A 411 -13.75 -30.82 -7.21
N ARG A 412 -14.25 -31.87 -7.86
CA ARG A 412 -15.19 -32.84 -7.24
C ARG A 412 -14.47 -33.81 -6.27
N ASN A 413 -13.18 -34.03 -6.53
CA ASN A 413 -12.34 -34.94 -5.75
C ASN A 413 -11.25 -34.13 -5.02
N ALA A 414 -11.65 -33.42 -3.98
CA ALA A 414 -10.73 -32.59 -3.20
C ALA A 414 -9.55 -33.43 -2.66
N PRO A 415 -8.31 -32.94 -2.77
CA PRO A 415 -7.16 -33.60 -2.14
C PRO A 415 -7.35 -33.74 -0.63
N ARG A 416 -6.77 -34.78 -0.04
CA ARG A 416 -6.83 -34.96 1.42
C ARG A 416 -6.02 -33.88 2.12
N LYS A 417 -6.46 -33.45 3.30
CA LYS A 417 -5.76 -32.40 4.06
C LYS A 417 -4.31 -32.74 4.36
N GLU A 418 -3.99 -34.00 4.56
CA GLU A 418 -2.65 -34.51 4.84
C GLU A 418 -1.67 -34.32 3.66
N GLU A 419 -2.19 -34.14 2.46
CA GLU A 419 -1.38 -33.88 1.26
C GLU A 419 -0.86 -32.43 1.22
N PHE A 420 -1.52 -31.51 1.93
CA PHE A 420 -1.09 -30.11 2.07
C PHE A 420 -0.06 -29.98 3.20
N ASN A 421 1.10 -30.59 2.99
CA ASN A 421 2.17 -30.77 4.00
C ASN A 421 3.32 -29.78 3.87
N ARG A 422 3.24 -28.82 2.98
CA ARG A 422 4.21 -27.72 2.83
C ARG A 422 3.64 -26.44 3.42
N GLN A 423 4.53 -25.53 3.86
CA GLN A 423 4.13 -24.32 4.56
C GLN A 423 4.89 -23.11 4.03
N ASN A 424 4.18 -22.00 3.85
CA ASN A 424 4.75 -20.67 3.59
C ASN A 424 5.80 -20.68 2.46
N LEU A 425 5.51 -21.35 1.35
CA LEU A 425 6.41 -21.43 0.21
C LEU A 425 6.56 -20.05 -0.44
N PRO A 426 7.80 -19.57 -0.70
CA PRO A 426 8.02 -18.31 -1.39
C PRO A 426 7.52 -18.36 -2.82
N VAL A 427 6.82 -17.30 -3.25
CA VAL A 427 6.34 -17.06 -4.61
C VAL A 427 6.86 -15.74 -5.17
N ALA A 428 7.19 -14.78 -4.31
CA ALA A 428 7.86 -13.54 -4.70
C ALA A 428 9.04 -13.25 -3.76
N VAL A 429 10.20 -12.96 -4.34
CA VAL A 429 11.44 -12.70 -3.62
C VAL A 429 12.11 -11.45 -4.18
N LEU A 430 12.46 -10.53 -3.30
CA LEU A 430 13.33 -9.39 -3.57
C LEU A 430 14.78 -9.78 -3.25
N VAL A 431 15.69 -9.52 -4.19
CA VAL A 431 17.13 -9.70 -4.00
C VAL A 431 17.83 -8.38 -4.25
N GLU A 432 18.64 -7.95 -3.30
CA GLU A 432 19.37 -6.68 -3.34
C GLU A 432 20.84 -6.90 -2.99
N GLY A 433 21.72 -6.11 -3.60
CA GLY A 433 23.14 -6.13 -3.28
C GLY A 433 24.06 -6.09 -4.49
N SER A 434 25.25 -6.63 -4.32
CA SER A 434 26.28 -6.74 -5.36
C SER A 434 26.15 -8.07 -6.10
N PHE A 435 25.62 -8.01 -7.31
CA PHE A 435 25.40 -9.20 -8.12
C PHE A 435 26.66 -9.63 -8.87
N PRO A 436 26.96 -10.94 -8.91
CA PRO A 436 27.99 -11.49 -9.80
C PRO A 436 27.40 -11.70 -11.20
N SER A 437 28.09 -11.23 -12.24
CA SER A 437 27.69 -11.49 -13.62
C SER A 437 27.67 -12.98 -13.94
N VAL A 438 26.63 -13.41 -14.66
CA VAL A 438 26.52 -14.77 -15.23
C VAL A 438 27.61 -15.01 -16.27
N PHE A 439 28.07 -13.95 -16.94
CA PHE A 439 29.05 -14.02 -18.02
C PHE A 439 30.50 -13.87 -17.57
N ARG A 440 30.76 -13.77 -16.26
CA ARG A 440 32.12 -13.56 -15.71
C ARG A 440 33.16 -14.55 -16.22
N ASN A 441 32.78 -15.80 -16.47
CA ASN A 441 33.66 -16.88 -16.90
C ASN A 441 33.23 -17.49 -18.24
N ARG A 442 32.48 -16.73 -19.08
CA ARG A 442 32.00 -17.17 -20.39
C ARG A 442 32.69 -16.39 -21.50
N MET A 443 32.92 -17.05 -22.62
CA MET A 443 33.36 -16.37 -23.83
C MET A 443 32.22 -15.50 -24.37
N LEU A 444 32.49 -14.22 -24.61
CA LEU A 444 31.49 -13.26 -25.10
C LEU A 444 31.44 -13.20 -26.64
N GLU A 445 32.52 -13.67 -27.28
CA GLU A 445 32.62 -13.75 -28.72
C GLU A 445 31.58 -14.74 -29.30
N GLY A 446 30.86 -14.34 -30.31
CA GLY A 446 29.84 -15.19 -30.96
C GLY A 446 28.45 -15.18 -30.29
N LEU A 447 28.25 -14.47 -29.18
CA LEU A 447 26.92 -14.37 -28.54
C LEU A 447 25.93 -13.50 -29.32
N GLY A 448 26.36 -12.78 -30.37
CA GLY A 448 25.49 -11.91 -31.15
C GLY A 448 25.18 -10.56 -30.48
N ILE A 449 26.01 -10.13 -29.54
CA ILE A 449 25.89 -8.84 -28.87
C ILE A 449 26.17 -7.70 -29.86
N LYS A 450 25.27 -6.72 -29.89
CA LYS A 450 25.37 -5.56 -30.80
C LYS A 450 25.75 -4.30 -30.02
N GLY A 451 26.44 -3.38 -30.66
CA GLY A 451 26.89 -2.12 -30.05
C GLY A 451 28.19 -2.27 -29.28
N SER A 452 28.68 -1.15 -28.74
CA SER A 452 29.86 -1.11 -27.89
C SER A 452 29.45 -1.27 -26.43
N TYR A 453 30.21 -2.07 -25.67
CA TYR A 453 29.97 -2.25 -24.24
C TYR A 453 31.28 -2.39 -23.47
N GLN A 454 31.24 -2.01 -22.20
CA GLN A 454 32.28 -2.30 -21.24
C GLN A 454 31.79 -3.37 -20.30
N PHE A 455 32.39 -4.58 -20.38
CA PHE A 455 31.97 -5.70 -19.55
C PHE A 455 32.24 -5.45 -18.08
N ARG A 456 31.23 -5.66 -17.23
CA ARG A 456 31.34 -5.61 -15.77
C ARG A 456 31.16 -7.00 -15.18
N PRO A 457 32.18 -7.55 -14.51
CA PRO A 457 32.11 -8.90 -13.92
C PRO A 457 31.27 -8.96 -12.64
N SER A 458 30.96 -7.82 -12.02
CA SER A 458 30.11 -7.68 -10.86
C SER A 458 29.50 -6.29 -10.76
N GLY A 459 28.32 -6.19 -10.20
CA GLY A 459 27.64 -4.92 -9.95
C GLY A 459 27.96 -4.37 -8.55
N GLN A 460 27.84 -3.04 -8.38
CA GLN A 460 28.01 -2.41 -7.07
C GLN A 460 26.74 -2.48 -6.21
N SER A 461 25.60 -2.13 -6.77
CA SER A 461 24.30 -2.15 -6.10
C SER A 461 23.20 -2.27 -7.15
N GLY A 462 22.56 -3.42 -7.19
CA GLY A 462 21.42 -3.71 -8.04
C GLY A 462 20.25 -4.26 -7.22
N ALA A 463 19.10 -4.45 -7.84
CA ALA A 463 18.00 -5.16 -7.22
C ALA A 463 17.17 -5.89 -8.27
N ILE A 464 16.70 -7.08 -7.93
CA ILE A 464 15.72 -7.81 -8.72
C ILE A 464 14.55 -8.23 -7.83
N VAL A 465 13.37 -8.27 -8.41
CA VAL A 465 12.22 -8.96 -7.82
C VAL A 465 11.85 -10.10 -8.75
N VAL A 466 11.80 -11.29 -8.21
CA VAL A 466 11.42 -12.50 -8.95
C VAL A 466 10.10 -13.00 -8.40
N VAL A 467 9.13 -13.12 -9.27
CA VAL A 467 7.77 -13.61 -9.00
C VAL A 467 7.54 -14.82 -9.88
N SER A 468 7.19 -15.95 -9.29
CA SER A 468 7.01 -17.24 -10.00
C SER A 468 5.59 -17.48 -10.47
N ASP A 469 4.89 -16.39 -10.77
CA ASP A 469 3.57 -16.37 -11.36
C ASP A 469 3.38 -15.04 -12.10
N ALA A 470 3.29 -15.10 -13.41
CA ALA A 470 3.15 -13.91 -14.24
C ALA A 470 1.72 -13.33 -14.20
N ASP A 471 0.71 -14.11 -13.87
CA ASP A 471 -0.67 -13.65 -13.79
C ASP A 471 -0.88 -12.57 -12.70
N ILE A 472 0.07 -12.44 -11.77
CA ILE A 472 0.03 -11.38 -10.75
C ILE A 472 0.06 -9.98 -11.38
N ILE A 473 0.78 -9.77 -12.48
CA ILE A 473 0.82 -8.47 -13.18
C ILE A 473 -0.25 -8.35 -14.27
N ARG A 474 -0.90 -9.46 -14.62
CA ARG A 474 -1.87 -9.51 -15.71
C ARG A 474 -3.25 -8.99 -15.27
N ASN A 475 -3.92 -8.29 -16.17
CA ASN A 475 -5.35 -8.00 -16.07
C ASN A 475 -6.16 -8.81 -17.10
N GLU A 476 -7.41 -9.11 -16.75
CA GLU A 476 -8.34 -9.74 -17.69
C GLU A 476 -8.79 -8.72 -18.74
N VAL A 477 -8.79 -9.14 -20.00
CA VAL A 477 -9.24 -8.34 -21.15
C VAL A 477 -10.40 -9.04 -21.82
N ARG A 478 -11.48 -8.31 -22.05
CA ARG A 478 -12.61 -8.76 -22.87
C ARG A 478 -12.80 -7.78 -24.01
N PHE A 479 -13.20 -8.26 -25.14
CA PHE A 479 -13.51 -7.40 -26.27
C PHE A 479 -15.02 -7.39 -26.47
N ASP A 480 -15.61 -6.20 -26.48
CA ASP A 480 -16.99 -5.99 -26.88
C ASP A 480 -17.07 -5.12 -28.15
N ALA A 481 -18.29 -4.79 -28.58
CA ALA A 481 -18.51 -3.95 -29.77
C ALA A 481 -17.94 -2.51 -29.62
N ARG A 482 -17.58 -2.08 -28.41
CA ARG A 482 -17.05 -0.74 -28.10
C ARG A 482 -15.52 -0.75 -27.95
N GLY A 483 -14.89 -1.93 -27.94
CA GLY A 483 -13.44 -2.09 -27.77
C GLY A 483 -13.05 -2.96 -26.57
N PRO A 484 -11.78 -2.90 -26.14
CA PRO A 484 -11.29 -3.69 -25.03
C PRO A 484 -11.85 -3.20 -23.69
N LEU A 485 -12.47 -4.10 -22.94
CA LEU A 485 -12.85 -3.93 -21.54
C LEU A 485 -11.75 -4.51 -20.66
N ILE A 486 -11.06 -3.65 -19.94
CA ILE A 486 -9.91 -3.99 -19.10
C ILE A 486 -10.40 -4.04 -17.65
N SER A 487 -10.29 -5.22 -17.03
CA SER A 487 -10.54 -5.38 -15.60
C SER A 487 -9.31 -4.97 -14.77
N PRO A 488 -9.47 -4.54 -13.52
CA PRO A 488 -8.32 -4.30 -12.65
C PRO A 488 -7.47 -5.57 -12.46
N ALA A 489 -6.15 -5.42 -12.33
CA ALA A 489 -5.29 -6.54 -11.97
C ALA A 489 -5.69 -7.11 -10.61
N GLY A 490 -5.79 -8.44 -10.51
CA GLY A 490 -6.31 -9.13 -9.33
C GLY A 490 -7.82 -9.08 -9.15
N PHE A 491 -8.59 -8.64 -10.15
CA PHE A 491 -10.04 -8.68 -10.10
C PHE A 491 -10.56 -10.11 -10.27
N ASP A 492 -11.35 -10.56 -9.31
CA ASP A 492 -12.08 -11.82 -9.40
C ASP A 492 -13.55 -11.53 -9.74
N ARG A 493 -13.93 -11.87 -10.95
CA ARG A 493 -15.29 -11.63 -11.48
C ARG A 493 -16.37 -12.46 -10.79
N TYR A 494 -16.01 -13.57 -10.17
CA TYR A 494 -16.97 -14.49 -9.55
C TYR A 494 -17.39 -14.03 -8.15
N THR A 495 -16.44 -13.49 -7.41
CA THR A 495 -16.69 -12.91 -6.08
C THR A 495 -16.86 -11.39 -6.12
N ASN A 496 -16.61 -10.76 -7.29
CA ASN A 496 -16.59 -9.31 -7.48
C ASN A 496 -15.62 -8.60 -6.51
N GLN A 497 -14.47 -9.25 -6.24
CA GLN A 497 -13.44 -8.74 -5.34
C GLN A 497 -12.21 -8.34 -6.13
N ILE A 498 -11.47 -7.35 -5.60
CA ILE A 498 -10.16 -6.95 -6.13
C ILE A 498 -9.12 -7.32 -5.08
N PHE A 499 -8.15 -8.14 -5.46
CA PHE A 499 -7.02 -8.54 -4.63
C PHE A 499 -5.86 -7.54 -4.74
N GLY A 500 -4.82 -7.72 -3.92
CA GLY A 500 -3.70 -6.79 -3.78
C GLY A 500 -2.67 -6.79 -4.92
N ASN A 501 -2.98 -7.35 -6.08
CA ASN A 501 -2.07 -7.52 -7.21
C ASN A 501 -1.52 -6.18 -7.71
N ARG A 502 -2.41 -5.23 -7.99
CA ARG A 502 -2.03 -3.88 -8.45
C ARG A 502 -1.12 -3.18 -7.45
N GLU A 503 -1.52 -3.17 -6.18
CA GLU A 503 -0.76 -2.53 -5.11
C GLU A 503 0.62 -3.18 -4.94
N PHE A 504 0.72 -4.50 -5.07
CA PHE A 504 1.99 -5.21 -5.00
C PHE A 504 2.97 -4.74 -6.08
N VAL A 505 2.54 -4.68 -7.34
CA VAL A 505 3.40 -4.28 -8.48
C VAL A 505 3.81 -2.81 -8.35
N VAL A 506 2.86 -1.91 -8.09
CA VAL A 506 3.12 -0.46 -7.95
C VAL A 506 4.05 -0.17 -6.78
N ASN A 507 3.80 -0.79 -5.62
CA ASN A 507 4.66 -0.62 -4.45
C ASN A 507 6.07 -1.18 -4.67
N THR A 508 6.19 -2.30 -5.40
CA THR A 508 7.48 -2.89 -5.75
C THR A 508 8.31 -1.93 -6.60
N LEU A 509 7.73 -1.36 -7.63
CA LEU A 509 8.42 -0.37 -8.48
C LEU A 509 8.77 0.89 -7.70
N ASN A 510 7.84 1.42 -6.92
CA ASN A 510 8.12 2.58 -6.07
C ASN A 510 9.25 2.29 -5.10
N TYR A 511 9.30 1.11 -4.48
CA TYR A 511 10.40 0.71 -3.59
C TYR A 511 11.75 0.67 -4.31
N LEU A 512 11.79 0.02 -5.47
CA LEU A 512 13.04 -0.13 -6.23
C LEU A 512 13.58 1.19 -6.78
N THR A 513 12.71 2.17 -7.06
CA THR A 513 13.06 3.43 -7.70
C THR A 513 13.08 4.63 -6.74
N ASP A 514 12.71 4.42 -5.47
CA ASP A 514 12.68 5.47 -4.44
C ASP A 514 14.08 5.75 -3.90
N ALA A 515 14.70 6.82 -4.41
CA ALA A 515 15.96 7.33 -3.87
C ALA A 515 15.76 8.21 -2.61
N SER A 516 14.54 8.67 -2.36
CA SER A 516 14.22 9.61 -1.26
C SER A 516 13.91 8.90 0.06
N GLY A 517 13.56 7.62 0.04
CA GLY A 517 13.14 6.85 1.22
C GLY A 517 11.70 7.11 1.65
N ILE A 518 10.87 7.79 0.83
CA ILE A 518 9.46 8.06 1.12
C ILE A 518 8.68 6.75 1.31
N ILE A 519 9.01 5.69 0.57
CA ILE A 519 8.35 4.39 0.70
C ILE A 519 8.47 3.79 2.11
N GLN A 520 9.50 4.15 2.88
CA GLN A 520 9.69 3.69 4.26
C GLN A 520 8.59 4.18 5.20
N LEU A 521 7.87 5.24 4.83
CA LEU A 521 6.73 5.74 5.59
C LEU A 521 5.60 4.71 5.72
N ARG A 522 5.53 3.77 4.79
CA ARG A 522 4.58 2.65 4.87
C ARG A 522 4.83 1.74 6.08
N ASN A 523 6.04 1.78 6.64
CA ASN A 523 6.39 1.00 7.84
C ASN A 523 6.02 1.69 9.17
N LYS A 524 5.50 2.91 9.14
CA LYS A 524 5.08 3.63 10.35
C LYS A 524 3.87 2.92 10.97
N GLU A 525 4.06 2.30 12.14
CA GLU A 525 2.99 1.61 12.86
C GLU A 525 2.17 2.60 13.69
N PHE A 526 0.87 2.58 13.47
CA PHE A 526 -0.10 3.15 14.40
C PHE A 526 -0.93 2.01 14.99
N ARG A 527 -0.59 1.56 16.19
CA ARG A 527 -1.46 0.64 16.91
C ARG A 527 -2.64 1.43 17.48
N LEU A 528 -3.76 1.39 16.78
CA LEU A 528 -5.02 1.88 17.36
C LEU A 528 -5.36 0.98 18.54
N ARG A 529 -5.14 1.48 19.75
CA ARG A 529 -5.66 0.85 20.95
C ARG A 529 -7.17 1.05 20.96
N VAL A 530 -7.88 0.16 20.31
CA VAL A 530 -9.35 0.11 20.38
C VAL A 530 -9.70 -0.33 21.80
N LEU A 531 -10.58 0.41 22.45
CA LEU A 531 -11.14 -0.02 23.72
C LEU A 531 -11.88 -1.34 23.51
N ASP A 532 -11.48 -2.38 24.23
CA ASP A 532 -12.16 -3.67 24.22
C ASP A 532 -13.62 -3.46 24.68
N ARG A 533 -14.55 -3.57 23.72
CA ARG A 533 -15.98 -3.34 23.96
C ARG A 533 -16.53 -4.22 25.08
N ASN A 534 -16.03 -5.44 25.22
CA ASN A 534 -16.44 -6.36 26.28
C ASN A 534 -15.92 -5.90 27.62
N LYS A 535 -14.67 -5.44 27.69
CA LYS A 535 -14.05 -4.88 28.90
C LYS A 535 -14.70 -3.58 29.34
N VAL A 536 -15.00 -2.69 28.37
CA VAL A 536 -15.74 -1.44 28.64
C VAL A 536 -17.14 -1.74 29.20
N ARG A 537 -17.85 -2.72 28.64
CA ARG A 537 -19.20 -3.09 29.10
C ARG A 537 -19.18 -3.74 30.48
N ASN A 538 -18.23 -4.65 30.72
CA ASN A 538 -18.16 -5.41 31.97
C ASN A 538 -17.54 -4.62 33.13
N GLU A 539 -16.61 -3.70 32.85
CA GLU A 539 -15.91 -2.93 33.89
C GLU A 539 -16.36 -1.45 33.94
N ARG A 540 -17.47 -1.09 33.30
CA ARG A 540 -17.97 0.29 33.21
C ARG A 540 -18.07 0.96 34.56
N THR A 541 -18.71 0.33 35.54
CA THR A 541 -18.93 0.85 36.88
C THR A 541 -17.61 1.05 37.64
N LYS A 542 -16.68 0.12 37.50
CA LYS A 542 -15.35 0.19 38.11
C LYS A 542 -14.58 1.42 37.61
N TRP A 543 -14.54 1.64 36.29
CA TRP A 543 -13.83 2.77 35.69
C TRP A 543 -14.53 4.11 35.96
N GLN A 544 -15.86 4.14 36.07
CA GLN A 544 -16.59 5.32 36.48
C GLN A 544 -16.23 5.71 37.92
N ILE A 545 -16.19 4.74 38.84
CA ILE A 545 -15.79 4.97 40.24
C ILE A 545 -14.35 5.49 40.33
N ILE A 546 -13.41 4.83 39.61
CA ILE A 546 -12.00 5.26 39.59
C ILE A 546 -11.87 6.69 39.08
N ASN A 547 -12.51 7.06 37.99
CA ASN A 547 -12.37 8.37 37.36
C ASN A 547 -13.07 9.51 38.14
N THR A 548 -14.07 9.21 38.96
CA THR A 548 -14.79 10.22 39.76
C THR A 548 -14.28 10.28 41.20
N VAL A 549 -14.11 9.14 41.86
CA VAL A 549 -13.77 9.08 43.28
C VAL A 549 -12.29 9.37 43.54
N VAL A 550 -11.39 8.80 42.73
CA VAL A 550 -9.93 8.94 42.96
C VAL A 550 -9.45 10.40 42.84
N PRO A 551 -9.81 11.18 41.78
CA PRO A 551 -9.43 12.60 41.73
C PRO A 551 -9.99 13.42 42.88
N SER A 552 -11.26 13.17 43.25
CA SER A 552 -11.90 13.86 44.37
C SER A 552 -11.20 13.56 45.72
N LEU A 553 -10.77 12.32 45.90
CA LEU A 553 -10.05 11.88 47.09
C LEU A 553 -8.64 12.49 47.18
N ILE A 554 -7.94 12.59 46.04
CA ILE A 554 -6.62 13.25 45.95
C ILE A 554 -6.74 14.73 46.30
N ILE A 555 -7.76 15.44 45.79
CA ILE A 555 -8.00 16.85 46.13
C ILE A 555 -8.32 17.02 47.60
N ALA A 556 -9.17 16.15 48.18
CA ALA A 556 -9.50 16.18 49.59
C ALA A 556 -8.25 15.94 50.49
N LEU A 557 -7.44 14.94 50.13
CA LEU A 557 -6.17 14.65 50.85
C LEU A 557 -5.18 15.81 50.75
N ALA A 558 -5.05 16.43 49.55
CA ALA A 558 -4.21 17.61 49.37
C ALA A 558 -4.70 18.79 50.21
N GLY A 559 -6.02 19.01 50.29
CA GLY A 559 -6.63 20.03 51.16
C GLY A 559 -6.37 19.79 52.65
N ILE A 560 -6.52 18.55 53.10
CA ILE A 560 -6.22 18.15 54.48
C ILE A 560 -4.73 18.36 54.81
N LEU A 561 -3.85 17.91 53.91
CA LEU A 561 -2.39 18.08 54.05
C LEU A 561 -2.02 19.56 54.13
N GLN A 562 -2.58 20.39 53.26
CA GLN A 562 -2.38 21.84 53.27
C GLN A 562 -2.89 22.49 54.55
N TYR A 563 -4.05 22.04 55.08
CA TYR A 563 -4.56 22.48 56.38
C TYR A 563 -3.58 22.17 57.52
N TYR A 564 -3.06 20.94 57.58
CA TYR A 564 -2.09 20.54 58.61
C TYR A 564 -0.75 21.30 58.48
N ILE A 565 -0.26 21.52 57.27
CA ILE A 565 0.96 22.31 57.02
C ILE A 565 0.75 23.77 57.48
N ARG A 566 -0.38 24.39 57.12
CA ARG A 566 -0.73 25.74 57.60
C ARG A 566 -0.87 25.80 59.12
N LYS A 567 -1.57 24.86 59.72
CA LYS A 567 -1.71 24.80 61.18
C LYS A 567 -0.36 24.64 61.90
N ARG A 568 0.56 23.84 61.35
CA ARG A 568 1.93 23.72 61.93
C ARG A 568 2.77 24.98 61.72
N LYS A 569 2.60 25.69 60.64
CA LYS A 569 3.40 26.88 60.31
C LYS A 569 2.90 28.15 61.00
N TYR A 570 1.60 28.26 61.15
CA TYR A 570 0.95 29.50 61.72
C TYR A 570 0.15 29.28 62.98
N GLY A 571 0.03 28.09 63.54
CA GLY A 571 -0.71 27.78 64.77
C GLY A 571 0.15 27.70 66.02
N LYS A 572 1.38 28.20 65.94
CA LYS A 572 2.24 28.44 67.17
C LYS A 572 2.31 29.95 67.42
N THR A 573 1.21 30.50 67.84
CA THR A 573 1.13 31.77 68.63
C THR A 573 0.28 31.52 69.83
#